data_5197692f7adfab2f8cb153e2ea979965
#
_entry.id   5197692f7adfab2f8cb153e2ea979965
#
_cell.length_a   1.000
_cell.length_b   1.000
_cell.length_c   1.000
_cell.angle_alpha   90.00
_cell.angle_beta   90.00
_cell.angle_gamma   90.00
#
_symmetry.space_group_name_H-M   'P 1'
#
loop_
_entity.id
_entity.type
_entity.pdbx_description
1 polymer ?
#
loop_
_entity_poly.entity_id
_entity_poly.type
_entity_poly.pdbx_seq_one_letter_code
_entity_poly.pdbx_strand_id
1 'polypeptide(L)'
;LAEAPYAEVVKAGRWSWRPPRRDFQGYLVEVYTRSAECELVVATIAIDVSSDWRCFPRYGFVADFDDGGHPAAKPTRITEEMAFLNRCHINGVQFQDWQWKHHYPAPLDAKGQLMPAYRDVSNRWVKAEHVRHYIELQHSYGMKSIFYNLCFGSWEGATEDGVQKAWALYAQPKDGKRYQDFHGLPSSWQSNIYLLDPGNAAWQRYLCDRNDEVYRLFDFDGYQIDQLGNRGPRYDATGREVHLPRAYASFIKAVKKRHPEKRLIMNAVSGYGDAEIIGTGKLDFCYNEVWGNGNGYGGASEAAFANLYEIIKRNDSLSRHRLPTIFAAYLNYDKADHGGRGDKLMNTPGVLLTDAVMFALGGSHLELGDHMLSREYFPAAPLAMSPELREAIVHYYDFLTAYQNWLRGTPSRHAFTPRISTTSADVQLTTWPPKADAITAFAKQVG
;
A
#
# COMPACT_ATOMS: atom_id res chain seq x y z
N LEU A 1 18.68 22.84 -6.57
CA LEU A 1 20.10 22.84 -6.14
C LEU A 1 20.36 24.06 -5.27
N ALA A 2 19.76 24.17 -4.12
CA ALA A 2 19.77 25.45 -3.40
C ALA A 2 20.72 25.51 -2.21
N GLU A 3 21.40 24.45 -1.85
CA GLU A 3 22.35 24.48 -0.72
C GLU A 3 23.68 23.88 -1.13
N ALA A 4 24.75 24.59 -0.80
CA ALA A 4 26.10 24.06 -0.96
C ALA A 4 26.21 22.74 -0.18
N PRO A 5 26.83 21.70 -0.74
CA PRO A 5 27.01 20.44 -0.03
C PRO A 5 27.78 20.71 1.26
N TYR A 6 27.22 20.27 2.38
CA TYR A 6 27.94 20.28 3.65
C TYR A 6 28.90 19.10 3.64
N ALA A 7 30.16 19.35 3.93
CA ALA A 7 31.18 18.31 4.03
C ALA A 7 31.98 18.49 5.32
N GLU A 8 32.20 17.38 6.03
CA GLU A 8 33.00 17.34 7.26
C GLU A 8 33.94 16.13 7.22
N VAL A 9 35.17 16.32 7.70
CA VAL A 9 36.12 15.22 7.84
C VAL A 9 35.88 14.50 9.15
N VAL A 10 35.41 13.25 9.07
CA VAL A 10 35.12 12.41 10.24
C VAL A 10 36.34 11.54 10.57
N LYS A 11 36.89 11.71 11.77
CA LYS A 11 38.05 10.95 12.28
C LYS A 11 37.67 9.70 13.06
N ALA A 12 36.42 9.54 13.45
CA ALA A 12 35.91 8.43 14.25
C ALA A 12 34.64 7.84 13.60
N GLY A 13 34.38 6.56 13.83
CA GLY A 13 33.24 5.82 13.24
C GLY A 13 31.83 6.26 13.64
N ARG A 14 31.70 7.39 14.33
CA ARG A 14 30.43 8.02 14.70
C ARG A 14 30.44 9.49 14.33
N TRP A 15 29.36 9.92 13.69
CA TRP A 15 29.13 11.28 13.27
C TRP A 15 27.70 11.66 13.57
N SER A 16 27.46 12.92 13.92
CA SER A 16 26.12 13.44 14.18
C SER A 16 25.90 14.68 13.32
N TRP A 17 24.89 14.67 12.53
CA TRP A 17 24.45 15.81 11.76
C TRP A 17 23.01 16.17 12.14
N ARG A 18 22.74 17.44 12.25
CA ARG A 18 21.38 17.95 12.46
C ARG A 18 20.94 18.62 11.17
N PRO A 19 19.94 18.05 10.45
CA PRO A 19 19.47 18.65 9.21
C PRO A 19 18.89 20.04 9.46
N PRO A 20 18.90 20.92 8.43
CA PRO A 20 18.16 22.18 8.47
C PRO A 20 16.69 21.96 8.80
N ARG A 21 16.09 22.90 9.53
CA ARG A 21 14.66 22.84 9.91
C ARG A 21 13.73 23.25 8.74
N ARG A 22 14.03 22.79 7.54
CA ARG A 22 13.20 22.98 6.36
C ARG A 22 12.31 21.75 6.21
N ASP A 23 11.01 21.91 6.43
CA ASP A 23 10.04 20.82 6.34
C ASP A 23 9.86 20.32 4.91
N PHE A 24 9.51 19.07 4.77
CA PHE A 24 9.28 18.36 3.51
C PHE A 24 10.50 18.37 2.59
N GLN A 25 11.66 18.00 3.14
CA GLN A 25 12.90 17.95 2.41
C GLN A 25 13.58 16.59 2.51
N GLY A 26 13.94 16.03 1.34
CA GLY A 26 14.82 14.87 1.24
C GLY A 26 16.28 15.30 1.17
N TYR A 27 17.17 14.53 1.79
CA TYR A 27 18.62 14.71 1.73
C TYR A 27 19.31 13.39 1.37
N LEU A 28 20.37 13.47 0.58
CA LEU A 28 21.30 12.38 0.36
C LEU A 28 22.54 12.63 1.22
N VAL A 29 22.93 11.67 2.05
CA VAL A 29 24.18 11.65 2.79
C VAL A 29 25.11 10.68 2.09
N GLU A 30 26.28 11.14 1.72
CA GLU A 30 27.34 10.37 1.10
C GLU A 30 28.55 10.30 2.02
N VAL A 31 29.03 9.09 2.26
CA VAL A 31 30.34 8.86 2.91
C VAL A 31 31.34 8.53 1.81
N TYR A 32 32.38 9.32 1.73
CA TYR A 32 33.39 9.13 0.69
C TYR A 32 34.82 9.21 1.24
N THR A 33 35.73 8.55 0.56
CA THR A 33 37.15 8.70 0.78
C THR A 33 37.72 9.62 -0.31
N ARG A 34 38.69 10.46 0.08
CA ARG A 34 39.34 11.39 -0.84
C ARG A 34 40.83 11.06 -0.93
N SER A 35 41.31 10.85 -2.14
CA SER A 35 42.73 10.78 -2.49
C SER A 35 43.14 12.03 -3.28
N ALA A 36 44.41 12.14 -3.66
CA ALA A 36 44.86 13.22 -4.51
C ALA A 36 44.26 13.16 -5.94
N GLU A 37 43.80 12.00 -6.35
CA GLU A 37 43.34 11.74 -7.73
C GLU A 37 41.84 11.60 -7.88
N CYS A 38 41.12 11.18 -6.81
CA CYS A 38 39.66 10.96 -6.88
C CYS A 38 38.97 11.00 -5.52
N GLU A 39 37.68 11.20 -5.60
CA GLU A 39 36.72 10.93 -4.50
C GLU A 39 35.96 9.63 -4.81
N LEU A 40 35.91 8.71 -3.85
CA LEU A 40 35.17 7.46 -3.96
C LEU A 40 34.07 7.43 -2.89
N VAL A 41 32.78 7.42 -3.32
CA VAL A 41 31.66 7.22 -2.44
C VAL A 41 31.66 5.76 -1.99
N VAL A 42 31.72 5.54 -0.69
CA VAL A 42 31.79 4.21 -0.06
C VAL A 42 30.48 3.80 0.59
N ALA A 43 29.60 4.76 0.92
CA ALA A 43 28.27 4.47 1.44
C ALA A 43 27.33 5.66 1.21
N THR A 44 26.03 5.37 1.09
CA THR A 44 24.97 6.38 1.01
C THR A 44 23.82 6.02 1.94
N ILE A 45 23.11 7.05 2.38
CA ILE A 45 21.80 6.92 3.04
C ILE A 45 20.98 8.18 2.78
N ALA A 46 19.67 8.03 2.61
CA ALA A 46 18.78 9.17 2.55
C ALA A 46 18.24 9.57 3.93
N ILE A 47 17.81 10.83 4.06
CA ILE A 47 17.13 11.35 5.23
C ILE A 47 15.91 12.12 4.78
N ASP A 48 14.75 11.80 5.35
CA ASP A 48 13.51 12.53 5.18
C ASP A 48 13.28 13.48 6.37
N VAL A 49 13.10 14.75 6.07
CA VAL A 49 12.72 15.77 7.05
C VAL A 49 11.31 16.23 6.74
N SER A 50 10.33 15.50 7.25
CA SER A 50 8.91 15.75 6.99
C SER A 50 8.09 15.62 8.27
N SER A 51 7.35 16.69 8.62
CA SER A 51 6.42 16.69 9.76
C SER A 51 5.09 15.97 9.46
N ASP A 52 4.79 15.72 8.20
CA ASP A 52 3.57 15.05 7.74
C ASP A 52 3.90 13.97 6.71
N TRP A 53 3.70 12.71 7.09
CA TRP A 53 3.97 11.55 6.24
C TRP A 53 3.19 11.55 4.92
N ARG A 54 2.05 12.27 4.86
CA ARG A 54 1.17 12.35 3.68
C ARG A 54 1.82 13.05 2.49
N CYS A 55 2.85 13.87 2.71
CA CYS A 55 3.53 14.55 1.61
C CYS A 55 4.37 13.59 0.79
N PHE A 56 5.05 12.66 1.45
CA PHE A 56 5.93 11.67 0.83
C PHE A 56 5.69 10.27 1.43
N PRO A 57 4.49 9.70 1.23
CA PRO A 57 4.18 8.39 1.80
C PRO A 57 4.98 7.29 1.10
N ARG A 58 5.61 6.45 1.91
CA ARG A 58 6.24 5.19 1.54
C ARG A 58 5.56 4.11 2.37
N TYR A 59 4.74 3.31 1.72
CA TYR A 59 3.76 2.47 2.38
C TYR A 59 4.14 1.01 2.23
N GLY A 60 4.23 0.31 3.34
CA GLY A 60 4.48 -1.13 3.42
C GLY A 60 3.28 -1.88 3.99
N PHE A 61 3.42 -3.18 4.18
CA PHE A 61 2.37 -4.03 4.76
C PHE A 61 2.91 -5.12 5.66
N VAL A 62 2.05 -5.67 6.52
CA VAL A 62 2.26 -6.92 7.26
C VAL A 62 0.98 -7.75 7.17
N ALA A 63 1.12 -9.05 6.98
CA ALA A 63 0.01 -9.97 6.75
C ALA A 63 0.13 -11.28 7.55
N ASP A 64 1.26 -11.57 8.18
CA ASP A 64 1.50 -12.77 8.98
C ASP A 64 1.68 -12.43 10.47
N PHE A 65 0.70 -12.83 11.27
CA PHE A 65 0.64 -12.58 12.71
C PHE A 65 0.74 -13.87 13.53
N ASP A 66 1.05 -14.98 12.88
CA ASP A 66 1.27 -16.28 13.52
C ASP A 66 2.75 -16.50 13.87
N ASP A 67 3.03 -17.40 14.77
CA ASP A 67 4.39 -17.81 15.13
C ASP A 67 4.86 -19.08 14.40
N GLY A 68 4.00 -19.67 13.58
CA GLY A 68 4.29 -20.89 12.83
C GLY A 68 4.63 -22.08 13.71
N GLY A 69 4.17 -22.07 14.97
CA GLY A 69 4.52 -23.08 15.97
C GLY A 69 5.88 -22.89 16.65
N HIS A 70 6.56 -21.76 16.41
CA HIS A 70 7.85 -21.39 17.00
C HIS A 70 7.77 -20.03 17.71
N PRO A 71 7.09 -19.92 18.87
CA PRO A 71 6.78 -18.65 19.53
C PRO A 71 8.01 -17.75 19.78
N ALA A 72 9.15 -18.35 20.12
CA ALA A 72 10.37 -17.61 20.44
C ALA A 72 11.03 -16.94 19.19
N ALA A 73 10.76 -17.45 17.99
CA ALA A 73 11.35 -16.93 16.76
C ALA A 73 10.56 -15.73 16.18
N LYS A 74 9.25 -15.65 16.41
CA LYS A 74 8.40 -14.60 15.83
C LYS A 74 8.76 -13.18 16.27
N PRO A 75 9.00 -12.87 17.56
CA PRO A 75 9.40 -11.53 17.97
C PRO A 75 10.71 -11.07 17.33
N THR A 76 11.69 -11.97 17.15
CA THR A 76 12.95 -11.65 16.46
C THR A 76 12.69 -11.32 14.99
N ARG A 77 11.88 -12.13 14.31
CA ARG A 77 11.52 -11.91 12.92
C ARG A 77 10.79 -10.55 12.73
N ILE A 78 9.82 -10.23 13.58
CA ILE A 78 9.14 -8.92 13.59
C ILE A 78 10.14 -7.78 13.71
N THR A 79 11.12 -7.90 14.60
CA THR A 79 12.16 -6.88 14.80
C THR A 79 13.01 -6.70 13.54
N GLU A 80 13.42 -7.79 12.89
CA GLU A 80 14.22 -7.76 11.66
C GLU A 80 13.44 -7.19 10.47
N GLU A 81 12.17 -7.57 10.33
CA GLU A 81 11.27 -7.06 9.30
C GLU A 81 11.08 -5.54 9.45
N MET A 82 10.76 -5.07 10.64
CA MET A 82 10.55 -3.65 10.89
C MET A 82 11.85 -2.83 10.75
N ALA A 83 12.99 -3.38 11.15
CA ALA A 83 14.28 -2.73 10.92
C ALA A 83 14.59 -2.59 9.41
N PHE A 84 14.23 -3.60 8.60
CA PHE A 84 14.39 -3.52 7.16
C PHE A 84 13.45 -2.49 6.51
N LEU A 85 12.17 -2.47 6.89
CA LEU A 85 11.24 -1.46 6.41
C LEU A 85 11.70 -0.05 6.79
N ASN A 86 12.21 0.15 7.99
CA ASN A 86 12.81 1.41 8.41
C ASN A 86 14.04 1.77 7.56
N ARG A 87 14.91 0.80 7.23
CA ARG A 87 16.06 1.04 6.34
C ARG A 87 15.63 1.45 4.93
N CYS A 88 14.47 0.99 4.47
CA CYS A 88 13.84 1.41 3.21
C CYS A 88 12.97 2.67 3.37
N HIS A 89 13.10 3.42 4.46
CA HIS A 89 12.36 4.66 4.72
C HIS A 89 10.84 4.53 4.68
N ILE A 90 10.30 3.33 4.90
CA ILE A 90 8.84 3.13 5.03
C ILE A 90 8.36 3.96 6.21
N ASN A 91 7.29 4.73 6.00
CA ASN A 91 6.73 5.64 7.01
C ASN A 91 5.26 5.36 7.35
N GLY A 92 4.70 4.30 6.78
CA GLY A 92 3.39 3.77 7.15
C GLY A 92 3.26 2.31 6.74
N VAL A 93 2.50 1.52 7.51
CA VAL A 93 2.35 0.08 7.31
C VAL A 93 0.90 -0.33 7.44
N GLN A 94 0.41 -1.04 6.43
CA GLN A 94 -0.92 -1.65 6.41
C GLN A 94 -0.90 -3.01 7.09
N PHE A 95 -1.86 -3.26 7.98
CA PHE A 95 -2.06 -4.57 8.61
C PHE A 95 -3.14 -5.32 7.84
N GLN A 96 -2.73 -6.16 6.89
CA GLN A 96 -3.63 -6.89 6.01
C GLN A 96 -4.21 -8.10 6.71
N ASP A 97 -5.54 -8.28 6.62
CA ASP A 97 -6.28 -9.44 7.17
C ASP A 97 -5.94 -9.79 8.63
N TRP A 98 -5.64 -8.77 9.42
CA TRP A 98 -5.35 -8.90 10.84
C TRP A 98 -6.60 -9.10 11.69
N GLN A 99 -7.79 -8.67 11.18
CA GLN A 99 -9.05 -8.59 11.92
C GLN A 99 -9.68 -9.96 12.15
N TRP A 100 -10.48 -10.06 13.19
CA TRP A 100 -11.24 -11.28 13.49
C TRP A 100 -12.31 -11.53 12.41
N LYS A 101 -13.34 -10.68 12.36
CA LYS A 101 -14.41 -10.73 11.34
C LYS A 101 -14.51 -9.36 10.66
N HIS A 102 -14.89 -9.32 9.40
CA HIS A 102 -15.04 -8.02 8.71
C HIS A 102 -16.07 -7.11 9.36
N HIS A 103 -17.19 -7.67 9.83
CA HIS A 103 -18.23 -6.90 10.54
C HIS A 103 -17.93 -6.70 12.03
N TYR A 104 -17.00 -7.45 12.59
CA TYR A 104 -16.58 -7.35 13.98
C TYR A 104 -15.05 -7.50 14.09
N PRO A 105 -14.31 -6.46 13.69
CA PRO A 105 -12.85 -6.56 13.52
C PRO A 105 -12.09 -6.77 14.83
N ALA A 106 -12.53 -6.16 15.94
CA ALA A 106 -11.91 -6.36 17.24
C ALA A 106 -12.19 -7.77 17.78
N PRO A 107 -11.15 -8.58 18.13
CA PRO A 107 -11.33 -9.95 18.60
C PRO A 107 -11.73 -9.98 20.07
N LEU A 108 -13.01 -9.79 20.38
CA LEU A 108 -13.54 -9.80 21.73
C LEU A 108 -14.27 -11.11 22.05
N ASP A 109 -14.03 -11.63 23.25
CA ASP A 109 -14.79 -12.76 23.78
C ASP A 109 -16.18 -12.34 24.26
N ALA A 110 -16.99 -13.30 24.73
CA ALA A 110 -18.35 -13.07 25.25
C ALA A 110 -18.39 -12.14 26.49
N LYS A 111 -17.25 -11.89 27.13
CA LYS A 111 -17.12 -10.98 28.27
C LYS A 111 -16.60 -9.59 27.83
N GLY A 112 -16.41 -9.38 26.52
CA GLY A 112 -15.84 -8.14 25.98
C GLY A 112 -14.33 -7.97 26.24
N GLN A 113 -13.63 -9.08 26.51
CA GLN A 113 -12.18 -9.09 26.71
C GLN A 113 -11.47 -9.46 25.43
N LEU A 114 -10.28 -8.87 25.21
CA LEU A 114 -9.43 -9.19 24.06
C LEU A 114 -9.04 -10.66 24.07
N MET A 115 -9.37 -11.39 23.00
CA MET A 115 -8.86 -12.74 22.79
C MET A 115 -7.35 -12.69 22.48
N PRO A 116 -6.53 -13.49 23.17
CA PRO A 116 -5.09 -13.49 22.91
C PRO A 116 -4.71 -14.05 21.54
N ALA A 117 -5.55 -14.92 20.99
CA ALA A 117 -5.41 -15.48 19.64
C ALA A 117 -6.79 -15.75 19.03
N TYR A 118 -6.88 -15.61 17.72
CA TYR A 118 -8.11 -15.81 16.95
C TYR A 118 -7.78 -16.23 15.51
N ARG A 119 -8.80 -16.60 14.75
CA ARG A 119 -8.67 -16.94 13.33
C ARG A 119 -9.14 -15.79 12.46
N ASP A 120 -8.37 -15.44 11.43
CA ASP A 120 -8.78 -14.53 10.37
C ASP A 120 -9.73 -15.21 9.35
N VAL A 121 -10.11 -14.47 8.31
CA VAL A 121 -11.01 -14.98 7.27
C VAL A 121 -10.45 -16.19 6.54
N SER A 122 -9.13 -16.25 6.35
CA SER A 122 -8.45 -17.36 5.68
C SER A 122 -8.11 -18.54 6.61
N ASN A 123 -8.64 -18.54 7.82
CA ASN A 123 -8.45 -19.55 8.85
C ASN A 123 -7.00 -19.63 9.40
N ARG A 124 -6.24 -18.53 9.29
CA ARG A 124 -4.91 -18.42 9.87
C ARG A 124 -4.99 -17.94 11.31
N TRP A 125 -4.04 -18.34 12.14
CA TRP A 125 -3.93 -17.79 13.48
C TRP A 125 -3.41 -16.35 13.43
N VAL A 126 -4.03 -15.50 14.23
CA VAL A 126 -3.56 -14.16 14.54
C VAL A 126 -3.39 -14.04 16.04
N LYS A 127 -2.20 -13.66 16.48
CA LYS A 127 -1.90 -13.41 17.89
C LYS A 127 -1.93 -11.91 18.17
N ALA A 128 -2.77 -11.49 19.11
CA ALA A 128 -2.93 -10.09 19.49
C ALA A 128 -1.61 -9.45 19.96
N GLU A 129 -0.76 -10.21 20.63
CA GLU A 129 0.58 -9.76 21.05
C GLU A 129 1.49 -9.43 19.86
N HIS A 130 1.44 -10.19 18.76
CA HIS A 130 2.23 -9.91 17.57
C HIS A 130 1.74 -8.66 16.85
N VAL A 131 0.42 -8.46 16.76
CA VAL A 131 -0.17 -7.22 16.24
C VAL A 131 0.35 -6.01 17.04
N ARG A 132 0.32 -6.08 18.37
CA ARG A 132 0.83 -5.02 19.23
C ARG A 132 2.32 -4.79 19.08
N HIS A 133 3.11 -5.85 18.98
CA HIS A 133 4.56 -5.75 18.82
C HIS A 133 4.95 -5.08 17.50
N TYR A 134 4.25 -5.39 16.40
CA TYR A 134 4.41 -4.64 15.15
C TYR A 134 4.12 -3.15 15.32
N ILE A 135 3.01 -2.78 15.97
CA ILE A 135 2.63 -1.38 16.22
C ILE A 135 3.70 -0.66 17.05
N GLU A 136 4.15 -1.26 18.15
CA GLU A 136 5.17 -0.69 19.04
C GLU A 136 6.48 -0.41 18.30
N LEU A 137 6.97 -1.36 17.50
CA LEU A 137 8.18 -1.17 16.72
C LEU A 137 7.99 -0.11 15.63
N GLN A 138 6.88 -0.12 14.92
CA GLN A 138 6.56 0.91 13.92
C GLN A 138 6.56 2.30 14.53
N HIS A 139 5.91 2.49 15.67
CA HIS A 139 5.90 3.76 16.38
C HIS A 139 7.30 4.16 16.86
N SER A 140 8.14 3.21 17.30
CA SER A 140 9.52 3.47 17.69
C SER A 140 10.37 4.02 16.53
N TYR A 141 10.03 3.67 15.30
CA TYR A 141 10.62 4.19 14.07
C TYR A 141 9.89 5.40 13.47
N GLY A 142 8.82 5.88 14.11
CA GLY A 142 8.01 7.00 13.62
C GLY A 142 7.06 6.65 12.47
N MET A 143 6.88 5.38 12.18
CA MET A 143 5.92 4.90 11.16
C MET A 143 4.48 5.00 11.66
N LYS A 144 3.52 5.04 10.71
CA LYS A 144 2.09 4.96 10.99
C LYS A 144 1.58 3.53 10.83
N SER A 145 0.82 3.06 11.82
CA SER A 145 0.20 1.73 11.85
C SER A 145 -1.26 1.84 11.42
N ILE A 146 -1.60 1.22 10.29
CA ILE A 146 -2.91 1.37 9.64
C ILE A 146 -3.61 0.02 9.56
N PHE A 147 -4.73 -0.16 10.24
CA PHE A 147 -5.46 -1.42 10.12
C PHE A 147 -6.29 -1.49 8.84
N TYR A 148 -6.37 -2.68 8.28
CA TYR A 148 -7.18 -3.01 7.10
C TYR A 148 -8.56 -3.49 7.50
N ASN A 149 -9.59 -3.13 6.73
CA ASN A 149 -10.87 -3.83 6.69
C ASN A 149 -11.71 -3.38 5.48
N LEU A 150 -12.64 -4.24 5.03
CA LEU A 150 -13.64 -3.90 4.02
C LEU A 150 -14.67 -2.90 4.55
N CYS A 151 -15.13 -1.97 3.69
CA CYS A 151 -16.20 -1.03 4.03
C CYS A 151 -17.58 -1.68 4.14
N PHE A 152 -17.74 -2.94 3.72
CA PHE A 152 -19.06 -3.55 3.47
C PHE A 152 -19.09 -5.09 3.60
N GLY A 153 -18.10 -5.68 4.30
CA GLY A 153 -17.99 -7.13 4.48
C GLY A 153 -18.63 -7.63 5.76
N SER A 154 -19.31 -8.78 5.68
CA SER A 154 -19.76 -9.55 6.85
C SER A 154 -19.57 -11.04 6.62
N TRP A 155 -19.49 -11.82 7.71
CA TRP A 155 -19.41 -13.27 7.64
C TRP A 155 -20.79 -13.90 7.74
N GLU A 156 -20.87 -15.19 7.44
CA GLU A 156 -22.05 -15.99 7.75
C GLU A 156 -22.39 -15.88 9.26
N GLY A 157 -23.68 -15.82 9.59
CA GLY A 157 -24.12 -15.64 10.98
C GLY A 157 -23.95 -14.25 11.58
N ALA A 158 -23.56 -13.23 10.80
CA ALA A 158 -23.32 -11.87 11.31
C ALA A 158 -24.52 -11.23 12.02
N THR A 159 -25.72 -11.75 11.82
CA THR A 159 -26.92 -11.31 12.56
C THR A 159 -26.85 -11.60 14.06
N GLU A 160 -26.09 -12.61 14.48
CA GLU A 160 -25.83 -12.93 15.88
C GLU A 160 -24.95 -11.86 16.55
N ASP A 161 -24.10 -11.21 15.76
CA ASP A 161 -23.23 -10.09 16.16
C ASP A 161 -23.93 -8.71 15.99
N GLY A 162 -25.24 -8.69 15.67
CA GLY A 162 -26.04 -7.46 15.57
C GLY A 162 -26.17 -6.86 14.18
N VAL A 163 -25.60 -7.46 13.14
CA VAL A 163 -25.78 -7.02 11.74
C VAL A 163 -27.23 -7.25 11.32
N GLN A 164 -27.85 -6.25 10.69
CA GLN A 164 -29.24 -6.34 10.29
C GLN A 164 -29.39 -6.74 8.81
N LYS A 165 -30.31 -7.65 8.50
CA LYS A 165 -30.62 -8.05 7.11
C LYS A 165 -31.02 -6.86 6.23
N ALA A 166 -31.60 -5.82 6.82
CA ALA A 166 -31.97 -4.58 6.13
C ALA A 166 -30.76 -3.78 5.60
N TRP A 167 -29.55 -4.10 6.04
CA TRP A 167 -28.32 -3.46 5.56
C TRP A 167 -27.66 -4.20 4.39
N ALA A 168 -28.19 -5.35 4.02
CA ALA A 168 -27.61 -6.20 2.98
C ALA A 168 -27.64 -5.53 1.59
N LEU A 169 -26.60 -5.79 0.83
CA LEU A 169 -26.49 -5.43 -0.59
C LEU A 169 -26.88 -6.63 -1.43
N TYR A 170 -27.70 -6.42 -2.46
CA TYR A 170 -28.22 -7.47 -3.32
C TYR A 170 -27.71 -7.33 -4.74
N ALA A 171 -27.39 -8.47 -5.35
CA ALA A 171 -27.10 -8.55 -6.77
C ALA A 171 -28.39 -8.38 -7.60
N GLN A 172 -28.22 -8.15 -8.93
CA GLN A 172 -29.35 -8.10 -9.83
C GLN A 172 -30.17 -9.41 -9.75
N PRO A 173 -31.52 -9.32 -9.68
CA PRO A 173 -32.36 -10.49 -9.58
C PRO A 173 -32.13 -11.46 -10.73
N LYS A 174 -31.93 -12.73 -10.40
CA LYS A 174 -32.00 -13.85 -11.33
C LYS A 174 -33.27 -14.62 -11.03
N ASP A 175 -34.01 -15.00 -12.06
CA ASP A 175 -35.26 -15.76 -11.92
C ASP A 175 -36.28 -15.14 -10.95
N GLY A 176 -36.35 -13.80 -10.90
CA GLY A 176 -37.26 -13.06 -10.03
C GLY A 176 -36.92 -13.09 -8.53
N LYS A 177 -35.80 -13.73 -8.14
CA LYS A 177 -35.33 -13.79 -6.75
C LYS A 177 -34.13 -12.90 -6.55
N ARG A 178 -34.09 -12.18 -5.41
CA ARG A 178 -32.93 -11.39 -4.97
C ARG A 178 -32.06 -12.23 -4.05
N TYR A 179 -30.78 -12.24 -4.31
CA TYR A 179 -29.78 -12.87 -3.44
C TYR A 179 -28.84 -11.80 -2.90
N GLN A 180 -28.53 -11.88 -1.60
CA GLN A 180 -27.49 -11.04 -1.03
C GLN A 180 -26.20 -11.26 -1.82
N ASP A 181 -25.55 -10.16 -2.20
CA ASP A 181 -24.26 -10.24 -2.88
C ASP A 181 -23.20 -10.74 -1.92
N PHE A 182 -22.28 -11.54 -2.44
CA PHE A 182 -21.17 -12.08 -1.66
C PHE A 182 -19.94 -12.27 -2.53
N HIS A 183 -18.78 -12.26 -1.91
CA HIS A 183 -17.52 -12.68 -2.50
C HIS A 183 -17.21 -14.10 -2.02
N GLY A 184 -17.17 -15.04 -2.98
CA GLY A 184 -16.89 -16.43 -2.69
C GLY A 184 -15.42 -16.65 -2.34
N LEU A 185 -15.16 -17.36 -1.25
CA LEU A 185 -13.84 -17.71 -0.76
C LEU A 185 -13.68 -19.25 -0.73
N PRO A 186 -12.44 -19.77 -0.67
CA PRO A 186 -12.21 -21.20 -0.56
C PRO A 186 -12.96 -21.82 0.60
N SER A 187 -13.46 -23.05 0.44
CA SER A 187 -14.23 -23.75 1.47
C SER A 187 -13.44 -24.07 2.76
N SER A 188 -12.12 -23.97 2.70
CA SER A 188 -11.24 -24.08 3.87
C SER A 188 -11.17 -22.81 4.72
N TRP A 189 -11.74 -21.70 4.22
CA TRP A 189 -11.76 -20.43 4.93
C TRP A 189 -12.94 -20.34 5.89
N GLN A 190 -12.91 -19.35 6.80
CA GLN A 190 -13.93 -19.23 7.86
C GLN A 190 -15.31 -18.91 7.35
N SER A 191 -15.41 -18.14 6.27
CA SER A 191 -16.68 -17.68 5.69
C SER A 191 -16.45 -17.12 4.29
N ASN A 192 -17.50 -17.11 3.47
CA ASN A 192 -17.62 -16.15 2.39
C ASN A 192 -17.80 -14.73 2.96
N ILE A 193 -17.56 -13.71 2.16
CA ILE A 193 -17.79 -12.32 2.55
C ILE A 193 -19.13 -11.89 1.98
N TYR A 194 -20.16 -11.77 2.83
CA TYR A 194 -21.48 -11.27 2.47
C TYR A 194 -21.49 -9.74 2.53
N LEU A 195 -22.03 -9.10 1.49
CA LEU A 195 -21.89 -7.66 1.30
C LEU A 195 -23.06 -6.89 1.89
N LEU A 196 -22.74 -5.75 2.48
CA LEU A 196 -23.65 -4.79 3.07
C LEU A 196 -23.60 -3.48 2.28
N ASP A 197 -24.64 -2.65 2.35
CA ASP A 197 -24.67 -1.34 1.69
C ASP A 197 -23.78 -0.34 2.44
N PRO A 198 -22.62 0.06 1.88
CA PRO A 198 -21.74 1.02 2.53
C PRO A 198 -22.35 2.42 2.65
N GLY A 199 -23.43 2.71 1.91
CA GLY A 199 -24.21 3.94 2.02
C GLY A 199 -25.25 3.91 3.14
N ASN A 200 -25.55 2.75 3.73
CA ASN A 200 -26.53 2.62 4.79
C ASN A 200 -26.02 3.24 6.10
N ALA A 201 -26.72 4.26 6.58
CA ALA A 201 -26.30 5.00 7.77
C ALA A 201 -26.27 4.16 9.06
N ALA A 202 -27.10 3.12 9.17
CA ALA A 202 -27.09 2.23 10.34
C ALA A 202 -25.89 1.29 10.30
N TRP A 203 -25.54 0.75 9.13
CA TRP A 203 -24.32 -0.01 8.93
C TRP A 203 -23.06 0.84 9.19
N GLN A 204 -23.02 2.07 8.67
CA GLN A 204 -21.91 3.00 8.94
C GLN A 204 -21.71 3.23 10.44
N ARG A 205 -22.80 3.46 11.19
CA ARG A 205 -22.71 3.60 12.65
C ARG A 205 -22.20 2.34 13.32
N TYR A 206 -22.77 1.19 12.97
CA TYR A 206 -22.36 -0.10 13.52
C TYR A 206 -20.87 -0.35 13.34
N LEU A 207 -20.34 -0.19 12.10
CA LEU A 207 -18.91 -0.44 11.85
C LEU A 207 -18.02 0.62 12.51
N CYS A 208 -18.47 1.87 12.61
CA CYS A 208 -17.75 2.89 13.38
C CYS A 208 -17.65 2.54 14.87
N ASP A 209 -18.75 2.02 15.47
CA ASP A 209 -18.74 1.55 16.87
C ASP A 209 -17.77 0.36 17.05
N ARG A 210 -17.69 -0.54 16.07
CA ARG A 210 -16.68 -1.64 16.07
C ARG A 210 -15.27 -1.10 15.91
N ASN A 211 -15.05 -0.06 15.12
CA ASN A 211 -13.75 0.60 14.99
C ASN A 211 -13.32 1.33 16.29
N ASP A 212 -14.27 1.84 17.10
CA ASP A 212 -13.94 2.37 18.43
C ASP A 212 -13.29 1.30 19.31
N GLU A 213 -13.79 0.06 19.23
CA GLU A 213 -13.20 -1.07 19.97
C GLU A 213 -11.79 -1.40 19.47
N VAL A 214 -11.57 -1.35 18.15
CA VAL A 214 -10.24 -1.52 17.56
C VAL A 214 -9.26 -0.50 18.14
N TYR A 215 -9.61 0.79 18.06
CA TYR A 215 -8.74 1.87 18.55
C TYR A 215 -8.54 1.84 20.08
N ARG A 216 -9.49 1.30 20.84
CA ARG A 216 -9.34 1.11 22.29
C ARG A 216 -8.37 0.00 22.66
N LEU A 217 -8.27 -1.05 21.81
CA LEU A 217 -7.51 -2.26 22.09
C LEU A 217 -6.11 -2.24 21.49
N PHE A 218 -5.95 -1.53 20.36
CA PHE A 218 -4.72 -1.44 19.59
C PHE A 218 -4.44 0.01 19.23
N ASP A 219 -3.20 0.43 19.37
CA ASP A 219 -2.77 1.81 19.10
C ASP A 219 -2.58 2.08 17.59
N PHE A 220 -3.59 1.74 16.78
CA PHE A 220 -3.58 2.06 15.37
C PHE A 220 -3.74 3.55 15.11
N ASP A 221 -2.96 4.09 14.17
CA ASP A 221 -3.06 5.48 13.71
C ASP A 221 -4.23 5.73 12.76
N GLY A 222 -4.72 4.70 12.07
CA GLY A 222 -5.75 4.87 11.06
C GLY A 222 -6.33 3.59 10.48
N TYR A 223 -7.15 3.76 9.44
CA TYR A 223 -7.92 2.73 8.78
C TYR A 223 -7.68 2.73 7.27
N GLN A 224 -7.23 1.60 6.74
CA GLN A 224 -7.20 1.27 5.32
C GLN A 224 -8.54 0.63 4.95
N ILE A 225 -9.37 1.38 4.28
CA ILE A 225 -10.66 0.92 3.78
C ILE A 225 -10.45 0.17 2.47
N ASP A 226 -11.04 -1.01 2.36
CA ASP A 226 -11.02 -1.77 1.11
C ASP A 226 -12.42 -2.01 0.54
N GLN A 227 -12.46 -2.39 -0.74
CA GLN A 227 -13.65 -2.70 -1.53
C GLN A 227 -13.29 -3.71 -2.64
N LEU A 228 -14.26 -4.23 -3.35
CA LEU A 228 -14.10 -5.36 -4.25
C LEU A 228 -14.28 -5.01 -5.75
N GLY A 229 -13.96 -3.78 -6.14
CA GLY A 229 -14.05 -3.33 -7.53
C GLY A 229 -15.48 -3.15 -8.04
N ASN A 230 -15.60 -3.09 -9.36
CA ASN A 230 -16.89 -2.92 -10.02
C ASN A 230 -17.69 -4.23 -9.99
N ARG A 231 -18.75 -4.24 -9.25
CA ARG A 231 -19.66 -5.39 -9.12
C ARG A 231 -20.90 -5.30 -10.02
N GLY A 232 -21.02 -4.27 -10.86
CA GLY A 232 -22.21 -3.96 -11.62
C GLY A 232 -23.37 -3.43 -10.76
N PRO A 233 -24.62 -3.38 -11.29
CA PRO A 233 -25.77 -2.87 -10.56
C PRO A 233 -26.02 -3.63 -9.25
N ARG A 234 -26.21 -2.92 -8.15
CA ARG A 234 -26.50 -3.45 -6.83
C ARG A 234 -27.69 -2.71 -6.21
N TYR A 235 -28.40 -3.40 -5.32
CA TYR A 235 -29.66 -2.93 -4.74
C TYR A 235 -29.66 -3.06 -3.23
N ASP A 236 -30.33 -2.14 -2.54
CA ASP A 236 -30.60 -2.27 -1.11
C ASP A 236 -31.74 -3.27 -0.82
N ALA A 237 -32.04 -3.51 0.44
CA ALA A 237 -33.08 -4.45 0.87
C ALA A 237 -34.49 -4.06 0.38
N THR A 238 -34.72 -2.79 0.04
CA THR A 238 -36.00 -2.32 -0.53
C THR A 238 -36.07 -2.51 -2.05
N GLY A 239 -34.95 -2.79 -2.70
CA GLY A 239 -34.82 -2.95 -4.13
C GLY A 239 -34.47 -1.67 -4.88
N ARG A 240 -34.09 -0.62 -4.15
CA ARG A 240 -33.58 0.61 -4.74
C ARG A 240 -32.11 0.38 -5.14
N GLU A 241 -31.73 0.86 -6.30
CA GLU A 241 -30.36 0.78 -6.78
C GLU A 241 -29.41 1.59 -5.88
N VAL A 242 -28.27 0.97 -5.55
CA VAL A 242 -27.18 1.56 -4.77
C VAL A 242 -26.03 1.92 -5.70
N HIS A 243 -25.75 3.21 -5.86
CA HIS A 243 -24.59 3.68 -6.59
C HIS A 243 -23.35 3.55 -5.70
N LEU A 244 -22.62 2.43 -5.81
CA LEU A 244 -21.50 2.08 -4.94
C LEU A 244 -20.44 3.18 -4.79
N PRO A 245 -19.95 3.86 -5.86
CA PRO A 245 -18.99 4.96 -5.69
C PRO A 245 -19.47 6.08 -4.76
N ARG A 246 -20.74 6.47 -4.85
CA ARG A 246 -21.32 7.48 -3.94
C ARG A 246 -21.48 6.94 -2.53
N ALA A 247 -21.80 5.65 -2.40
CA ALA A 247 -21.90 4.97 -1.12
C ALA A 247 -20.53 4.91 -0.42
N TYR A 248 -19.46 4.66 -1.15
CA TYR A 248 -18.08 4.75 -0.65
C TYR A 248 -17.74 6.14 -0.13
N ALA A 249 -18.07 7.18 -0.91
CA ALA A 249 -17.85 8.56 -0.45
C ALA A 249 -18.64 8.90 0.82
N SER A 250 -19.88 8.38 0.95
CA SER A 250 -20.68 8.50 2.17
C SER A 250 -20.01 7.81 3.37
N PHE A 251 -19.53 6.58 3.16
CA PHE A 251 -18.83 5.79 4.18
C PHE A 251 -17.56 6.52 4.68
N ILE A 252 -16.70 6.99 3.77
CA ILE A 252 -15.49 7.76 4.10
C ILE A 252 -15.83 8.96 4.98
N LYS A 253 -16.88 9.72 4.62
CA LYS A 253 -17.31 10.89 5.39
C LYS A 253 -17.80 10.51 6.79
N ALA A 254 -18.54 9.41 6.91
CA ALA A 254 -19.04 8.91 8.21
C ALA A 254 -17.87 8.47 9.12
N VAL A 255 -16.92 7.68 8.60
CA VAL A 255 -15.73 7.26 9.35
C VAL A 255 -14.90 8.47 9.78
N LYS A 256 -14.63 9.40 8.87
CA LYS A 256 -13.83 10.59 9.19
C LYS A 256 -14.51 11.53 10.16
N LYS A 257 -15.86 11.58 10.16
CA LYS A 257 -16.62 12.32 11.17
C LYS A 257 -16.51 11.70 12.55
N ARG A 258 -16.51 10.36 12.65
CA ARG A 258 -16.37 9.62 13.93
C ARG A 258 -14.96 9.73 14.50
N HIS A 259 -13.94 9.61 13.65
CA HIS A 259 -12.52 9.60 14.02
C HIS A 259 -11.75 10.69 13.25
N PRO A 260 -11.95 11.99 13.55
CA PRO A 260 -11.39 13.08 12.77
C PRO A 260 -9.86 13.14 12.78
N GLU A 261 -9.22 12.67 13.87
CA GLU A 261 -7.76 12.65 14.03
C GLU A 261 -7.11 11.43 13.38
N LYS A 262 -7.86 10.34 13.17
CA LYS A 262 -7.31 9.09 12.62
C LYS A 262 -7.04 9.21 11.12
N ARG A 263 -5.98 8.57 10.68
CA ARG A 263 -5.60 8.48 9.26
C ARG A 263 -6.60 7.65 8.48
N LEU A 264 -6.80 7.98 7.21
CA LEU A 264 -7.78 7.30 6.39
C LEU A 264 -7.29 7.14 4.96
N ILE A 265 -7.32 5.91 4.49
CA ILE A 265 -6.96 5.52 3.14
C ILE A 265 -8.10 4.69 2.58
N MET A 266 -8.38 4.75 1.30
CA MET A 266 -9.32 3.84 0.66
C MET A 266 -8.79 3.36 -0.68
N ASN A 267 -8.87 2.05 -0.89
CA ASN A 267 -8.51 1.41 -2.14
C ASN A 267 -9.52 1.74 -3.24
N ALA A 268 -9.01 2.13 -4.40
CA ALA A 268 -9.77 2.21 -5.64
C ALA A 268 -9.34 1.04 -6.55
N VAL A 269 -9.93 -0.14 -6.32
CA VAL A 269 -9.62 -1.36 -7.08
C VAL A 269 -9.84 -1.13 -8.57
N SER A 270 -8.80 -1.27 -9.37
CA SER A 270 -8.84 -0.98 -10.82
C SER A 270 -9.43 0.40 -11.17
N GLY A 271 -9.28 1.39 -10.28
CA GLY A 271 -9.81 2.74 -10.44
C GLY A 271 -11.31 2.88 -10.19
N TYR A 272 -11.99 1.83 -9.71
CA TYR A 272 -13.44 1.89 -9.49
C TYR A 272 -13.81 2.82 -8.33
N GLY A 273 -14.57 3.87 -8.65
CA GLY A 273 -15.02 4.87 -7.69
C GLY A 273 -13.98 5.92 -7.29
N ASP A 274 -12.83 5.99 -7.96
CA ASP A 274 -11.72 6.89 -7.64
C ASP A 274 -12.16 8.37 -7.55
N ALA A 275 -13.01 8.82 -8.46
CA ALA A 275 -13.49 10.20 -8.48
C ALA A 275 -14.29 10.57 -7.21
N GLU A 276 -15.20 9.71 -6.79
CA GLU A 276 -16.01 9.92 -5.58
C GLU A 276 -15.17 9.73 -4.31
N ILE A 277 -14.28 8.74 -4.29
CA ILE A 277 -13.37 8.43 -3.18
C ILE A 277 -12.42 9.61 -2.94
N ILE A 278 -11.66 10.02 -3.95
CA ILE A 278 -10.71 11.14 -3.90
C ILE A 278 -11.43 12.47 -3.68
N GLY A 279 -12.58 12.65 -4.34
CA GLY A 279 -13.42 13.85 -4.23
C GLY A 279 -13.93 14.16 -2.82
N THR A 280 -13.88 13.21 -1.88
CA THR A 280 -14.19 13.46 -0.47
C THR A 280 -13.22 14.44 0.19
N GLY A 281 -11.97 14.50 -0.27
CA GLY A 281 -10.89 15.30 0.34
C GLY A 281 -10.53 14.87 1.76
N LYS A 282 -10.77 13.59 2.12
CA LYS A 282 -10.60 13.07 3.50
C LYS A 282 -9.49 12.03 3.61
N LEU A 283 -8.87 11.64 2.51
CA LEU A 283 -7.85 10.61 2.46
C LEU A 283 -6.45 11.19 2.64
N ASP A 284 -5.54 10.36 3.10
CA ASP A 284 -4.13 10.72 3.25
C ASP A 284 -3.36 10.66 1.92
N PHE A 285 -3.73 9.73 1.03
CA PHE A 285 -3.21 9.59 -0.34
C PHE A 285 -4.18 8.83 -1.23
N CYS A 286 -3.93 8.84 -2.54
CA CYS A 286 -4.64 7.99 -3.50
C CYS A 286 -4.03 6.60 -3.48
N TYR A 287 -4.85 5.58 -3.23
CA TYR A 287 -4.42 4.18 -3.24
C TYR A 287 -5.14 3.44 -4.36
N ASN A 288 -4.35 2.85 -5.27
CA ASN A 288 -4.88 2.10 -6.41
C ASN A 288 -4.33 0.69 -6.43
N GLU A 289 -5.21 -0.27 -6.43
CA GLU A 289 -4.88 -1.67 -6.67
C GLU A 289 -4.91 -1.95 -8.17
N VAL A 290 -3.79 -2.48 -8.69
CA VAL A 290 -3.58 -2.71 -10.11
C VAL A 290 -3.32 -4.19 -10.37
N TRP A 291 -4.26 -4.83 -11.07
CA TRP A 291 -4.17 -6.24 -11.40
C TRP A 291 -3.54 -6.45 -12.77
N GLY A 292 -2.59 -7.41 -12.84
CA GLY A 292 -1.88 -7.74 -14.07
C GLY A 292 -2.73 -8.34 -15.19
N ASN A 293 -3.91 -8.89 -14.85
CA ASN A 293 -4.75 -9.64 -15.79
C ASN A 293 -6.04 -8.88 -16.11
N GLY A 294 -6.26 -8.61 -17.40
CA GLY A 294 -7.58 -8.25 -17.93
C GLY A 294 -8.01 -6.79 -17.80
N ASN A 295 -7.27 -5.93 -17.08
CA ASN A 295 -7.64 -4.53 -16.86
C ASN A 295 -6.74 -3.53 -17.61
N GLY A 296 -6.05 -3.97 -18.66
CA GLY A 296 -5.09 -3.13 -19.37
C GLY A 296 -3.75 -2.91 -18.62
N TYR A 297 -3.59 -3.51 -17.47
CA TYR A 297 -2.38 -3.44 -16.63
C TYR A 297 -1.66 -4.79 -16.66
N GLY A 298 -1.39 -5.31 -17.81
CA GLY A 298 -0.84 -6.65 -17.94
C GLY A 298 0.65 -6.73 -17.65
N GLY A 299 1.07 -7.27 -16.52
CA GLY A 299 2.43 -7.71 -16.24
C GLY A 299 3.53 -6.72 -16.65
N ALA A 300 4.62 -7.17 -17.21
CA ALA A 300 5.71 -6.35 -17.74
C ALA A 300 5.48 -5.86 -19.18
N SER A 301 4.23 -5.64 -19.60
CA SER A 301 3.91 -5.12 -20.93
C SER A 301 4.04 -3.59 -20.99
N GLU A 302 4.36 -3.06 -22.17
CA GLU A 302 4.42 -1.62 -22.43
C GLU A 302 3.12 -0.90 -22.04
N ALA A 303 1.97 -1.53 -22.27
CA ALA A 303 0.66 -0.99 -21.92
C ALA A 303 0.49 -0.83 -20.40
N ALA A 304 1.04 -1.74 -19.58
CA ALA A 304 0.96 -1.65 -18.13
C ALA A 304 1.69 -0.42 -17.58
N PHE A 305 2.91 -0.17 -17.97
CA PHE A 305 3.67 1.00 -17.52
C PHE A 305 3.05 2.32 -17.99
N ALA A 306 2.55 2.38 -19.21
CA ALA A 306 1.80 3.55 -19.70
C ALA A 306 0.56 3.82 -18.83
N ASN A 307 -0.17 2.79 -18.44
CA ASN A 307 -1.36 2.92 -17.60
C ASN A 307 -1.04 3.39 -16.17
N LEU A 308 0.10 3.00 -15.58
CA LEU A 308 0.53 3.55 -14.29
C LEU A 308 0.67 5.09 -14.36
N TYR A 309 1.23 5.58 -15.44
CA TYR A 309 1.33 7.03 -15.64
C TYR A 309 -0.05 7.70 -15.78
N GLU A 310 -0.97 7.11 -16.53
CA GLU A 310 -2.33 7.65 -16.68
C GLU A 310 -3.09 7.65 -15.35
N ILE A 311 -2.89 6.65 -14.49
CA ILE A 311 -3.46 6.63 -13.14
C ILE A 311 -2.92 7.80 -12.30
N ILE A 312 -1.60 8.02 -12.30
CA ILE A 312 -0.99 9.14 -11.57
C ILE A 312 -1.59 10.46 -12.04
N LYS A 313 -1.65 10.69 -13.34
CA LYS A 313 -2.24 11.92 -13.94
C LYS A 313 -3.71 12.11 -13.52
N ARG A 314 -4.47 11.03 -13.54
CA ARG A 314 -5.88 11.04 -13.14
C ARG A 314 -6.03 11.38 -11.66
N ASN A 315 -5.26 10.76 -10.78
CA ASN A 315 -5.26 11.04 -9.34
C ASN A 315 -4.84 12.48 -9.04
N ASP A 316 -3.81 12.96 -9.71
CA ASP A 316 -3.38 14.36 -9.62
C ASP A 316 -4.50 15.33 -10.00
N SER A 317 -5.20 15.07 -11.11
CA SER A 317 -6.33 15.86 -11.54
C SER A 317 -7.48 15.82 -10.54
N LEU A 318 -7.89 14.63 -10.08
CA LEU A 318 -8.99 14.44 -9.15
C LEU A 318 -8.70 15.04 -7.77
N SER A 319 -7.48 14.92 -7.29
CA SER A 319 -7.04 15.48 -6.00
C SER A 319 -6.62 16.95 -6.09
N ARG A 320 -6.61 17.54 -7.27
CA ARG A 320 -6.06 18.88 -7.55
C ARG A 320 -4.60 18.99 -7.09
N HIS A 321 -3.79 17.98 -7.41
CA HIS A 321 -2.37 17.87 -7.05
C HIS A 321 -2.09 17.91 -5.53
N ARG A 322 -3.03 17.42 -4.71
CA ARG A 322 -2.88 17.45 -3.24
C ARG A 322 -2.50 16.12 -2.65
N LEU A 323 -2.80 15.00 -3.35
CA LEU A 323 -2.58 13.67 -2.84
C LEU A 323 -1.60 12.90 -3.73
N PRO A 324 -0.54 12.32 -3.16
CA PRO A 324 0.33 11.41 -3.89
C PRO A 324 -0.38 10.09 -4.20
N THR A 325 0.16 9.32 -5.15
CA THR A 325 -0.37 8.02 -5.55
C THR A 325 0.50 6.89 -5.00
N ILE A 326 -0.15 5.92 -4.34
CA ILE A 326 0.44 4.63 -3.93
C ILE A 326 -0.22 3.52 -4.76
N PHE A 327 0.60 2.62 -5.29
CA PHE A 327 0.14 1.46 -6.02
C PHE A 327 0.32 0.18 -5.20
N ALA A 328 -0.75 -0.60 -5.07
CA ALA A 328 -0.67 -2.04 -4.80
C ALA A 328 -0.75 -2.75 -6.16
N ALA A 329 0.41 -3.02 -6.78
CA ALA A 329 0.45 -3.47 -8.16
C ALA A 329 1.01 -4.89 -8.28
N TYR A 330 0.20 -5.79 -8.80
CA TYR A 330 0.54 -7.20 -9.00
C TYR A 330 1.16 -7.40 -10.39
N LEU A 331 2.32 -6.81 -10.64
CA LEU A 331 2.91 -6.73 -11.98
C LEU A 331 3.97 -7.79 -12.30
N ASN A 332 4.57 -8.42 -11.30
CA ASN A 332 5.70 -9.32 -11.49
C ASN A 332 5.48 -10.73 -10.95
N TYR A 333 4.32 -11.03 -10.41
CA TYR A 333 4.05 -12.27 -9.72
C TYR A 333 4.03 -13.50 -10.63
N ASP A 334 3.54 -13.35 -11.86
CA ASP A 334 3.41 -14.45 -12.81
C ASP A 334 4.74 -15.09 -13.19
N LYS A 335 5.79 -14.30 -13.32
CA LYS A 335 7.14 -14.79 -13.63
C LYS A 335 7.80 -15.50 -12.45
N ALA A 336 7.49 -15.07 -11.24
CA ALA A 336 8.00 -15.66 -10.03
C ALA A 336 7.21 -16.92 -9.62
N ASP A 337 5.88 -16.89 -9.81
CA ASP A 337 4.95 -17.93 -9.38
C ASP A 337 4.77 -19.05 -10.43
N HIS A 338 4.77 -18.72 -11.73
CA HIS A 338 4.58 -19.65 -12.83
C HIS A 338 5.86 -20.01 -13.60
N GLY A 339 6.99 -19.40 -13.25
CA GLY A 339 8.23 -19.59 -13.99
C GLY A 339 8.91 -20.95 -13.85
N GLY A 340 8.32 -21.88 -13.11
CA GLY A 340 8.86 -23.24 -12.93
C GLY A 340 10.24 -23.29 -12.27
N ARG A 341 10.72 -22.18 -11.73
CA ARG A 341 12.06 -22.06 -11.13
C ARG A 341 12.14 -22.64 -9.72
N GLY A 342 11.01 -22.79 -9.03
CA GLY A 342 10.94 -23.40 -7.71
C GLY A 342 11.62 -22.63 -6.56
N ASP A 343 12.23 -21.47 -6.86
CA ASP A 343 13.01 -20.69 -5.89
C ASP A 343 12.16 -19.70 -5.06
N LYS A 344 10.92 -19.48 -5.46
CA LYS A 344 10.00 -18.52 -4.80
C LYS A 344 10.57 -17.11 -4.62
N LEU A 345 11.45 -16.69 -5.52
CA LEU A 345 12.04 -15.36 -5.51
C LEU A 345 11.34 -14.43 -6.51
N MET A 346 11.26 -13.16 -6.14
CA MET A 346 10.81 -12.12 -7.06
C MET A 346 11.77 -11.96 -8.24
N ASN A 347 11.24 -11.59 -9.40
CA ASN A 347 12.04 -11.27 -10.58
C ASN A 347 12.74 -9.91 -10.39
N THR A 348 14.03 -9.92 -10.04
CA THR A 348 14.82 -8.72 -9.75
C THR A 348 14.71 -7.64 -10.82
N PRO A 349 14.98 -7.90 -12.12
CA PRO A 349 14.85 -6.85 -13.13
C PRO A 349 13.44 -6.30 -13.29
N GLY A 350 12.42 -7.15 -13.14
CA GLY A 350 11.02 -6.75 -13.23
C GLY A 350 10.61 -5.82 -12.10
N VAL A 351 11.01 -6.11 -10.86
CA VAL A 351 10.76 -5.26 -9.70
C VAL A 351 11.44 -3.90 -9.89
N LEU A 352 12.73 -3.90 -10.16
CA LEU A 352 13.50 -2.65 -10.31
C LEU A 352 13.00 -1.76 -11.45
N LEU A 353 12.59 -2.35 -12.57
CA LEU A 353 11.98 -1.58 -13.67
C LEU A 353 10.65 -0.96 -13.26
N THR A 354 9.80 -1.72 -12.56
CA THR A 354 8.50 -1.24 -12.10
C THR A 354 8.67 -0.06 -11.13
N ASP A 355 9.57 -0.19 -10.17
CA ASP A 355 9.86 0.86 -9.20
C ASP A 355 10.47 2.09 -9.86
N ALA A 356 11.42 1.90 -10.76
CA ALA A 356 12.01 3.00 -11.52
C ALA A 356 10.94 3.82 -12.25
N VAL A 357 9.97 3.16 -12.88
CA VAL A 357 8.84 3.82 -13.57
C VAL A 357 7.94 4.54 -12.57
N MET A 358 7.50 3.86 -11.52
CA MET A 358 6.60 4.45 -10.52
C MET A 358 7.24 5.66 -9.83
N PHE A 359 8.48 5.54 -9.38
CA PHE A 359 9.19 6.59 -8.65
C PHE A 359 9.49 7.79 -9.53
N ALA A 360 9.99 7.56 -10.74
CA ALA A 360 10.27 8.64 -11.69
C ALA A 360 9.01 9.44 -12.06
N LEU A 361 7.86 8.80 -12.10
CA LEU A 361 6.58 9.45 -12.41
C LEU A 361 5.87 10.06 -11.19
N GLY A 362 6.42 9.89 -9.98
CA GLY A 362 5.92 10.48 -8.74
C GLY A 362 4.96 9.60 -7.94
N GLY A 363 4.82 8.32 -8.30
CA GLY A 363 4.12 7.32 -7.50
C GLY A 363 5.02 6.65 -6.46
N SER A 364 4.43 5.79 -5.64
CA SER A 364 5.13 4.82 -4.78
C SER A 364 4.52 3.45 -4.95
N HIS A 365 5.30 2.43 -4.63
CA HIS A 365 4.89 1.04 -4.69
C HIS A 365 4.67 0.48 -3.28
N LEU A 366 3.53 -0.14 -3.04
CA LEU A 366 3.29 -0.97 -1.88
C LEU A 366 3.78 -2.38 -2.21
N GLU A 367 5.01 -2.69 -1.91
CA GLU A 367 5.64 -3.97 -2.26
C GLU A 367 6.36 -4.63 -1.09
N LEU A 368 6.81 -3.83 -0.12
CA LEU A 368 7.62 -4.29 1.00
C LEU A 368 6.77 -4.58 2.22
N GLY A 369 7.01 -5.72 2.83
CA GLY A 369 6.33 -6.15 4.04
C GLY A 369 7.10 -7.24 4.78
N ASP A 370 6.38 -8.09 5.49
CA ASP A 370 6.88 -9.35 6.05
C ASP A 370 7.23 -10.39 4.94
N HIS A 371 6.80 -10.13 3.72
CA HIS A 371 7.23 -10.72 2.46
C HIS A 371 7.05 -9.68 1.35
N MET A 372 7.39 -10.00 0.10
CA MET A 372 7.10 -9.10 -1.01
C MET A 372 5.68 -9.31 -1.54
N LEU A 373 5.03 -8.19 -1.92
CA LEU A 373 3.72 -8.23 -2.56
C LEU A 373 3.85 -8.86 -3.96
N SER A 374 3.31 -10.06 -4.11
CA SER A 374 3.32 -10.79 -5.38
C SER A 374 1.96 -10.73 -6.08
N ARG A 375 1.09 -11.67 -5.78
CA ARG A 375 -0.24 -11.80 -6.36
C ARG A 375 -1.31 -11.12 -5.49
N GLU A 376 -1.18 -11.31 -4.19
CA GLU A 376 -2.06 -10.78 -3.15
C GLU A 376 -1.25 -10.67 -1.85
N TYR A 377 -1.88 -10.15 -0.80
CA TYR A 377 -1.29 -10.05 0.53
C TYR A 377 -1.22 -11.41 1.25
N PHE A 378 -1.84 -12.44 0.72
CA PHE A 378 -1.95 -13.73 1.40
C PHE A 378 -0.62 -14.47 1.44
N PRO A 379 -0.23 -15.06 2.58
CA PRO A 379 0.98 -15.84 2.73
C PRO A 379 1.03 -17.10 1.87
N ALA A 380 -0.08 -17.48 1.23
CA ALA A 380 -0.15 -18.61 0.32
C ALA A 380 0.76 -18.46 -0.91
N ALA A 381 1.11 -17.24 -1.27
CA ALA A 381 2.03 -16.94 -2.36
C ALA A 381 3.17 -15.99 -1.91
N PRO A 382 3.87 -16.27 -0.80
CA PRO A 382 4.95 -15.42 -0.33
C PRO A 382 6.14 -15.55 -1.27
N LEU A 383 6.57 -14.43 -1.83
CA LEU A 383 7.82 -14.35 -2.59
C LEU A 383 8.85 -13.56 -1.79
N ALA A 384 10.08 -14.03 -1.84
CA ALA A 384 11.21 -13.42 -1.16
C ALA A 384 12.06 -12.58 -2.10
N MET A 385 12.86 -11.70 -1.53
CA MET A 385 13.92 -11.02 -2.25
C MET A 385 15.15 -11.90 -2.35
N SER A 386 15.79 -11.95 -3.52
CA SER A 386 17.18 -12.38 -3.60
C SER A 386 18.08 -11.39 -2.83
N PRO A 387 19.29 -11.80 -2.40
CA PRO A 387 20.26 -10.85 -1.81
C PRO A 387 20.54 -9.64 -2.69
N GLU A 388 20.65 -9.85 -3.99
CA GLU A 388 20.83 -8.79 -4.99
C GLU A 388 19.67 -7.81 -5.01
N LEU A 389 18.42 -8.31 -5.05
CA LEU A 389 17.23 -7.45 -5.01
C LEU A 389 17.16 -6.68 -3.70
N ARG A 390 17.47 -7.33 -2.58
CA ARG A 390 17.43 -6.70 -1.25
C ARG A 390 18.41 -5.52 -1.14
N GLU A 391 19.61 -5.64 -1.72
CA GLU A 391 20.58 -4.56 -1.80
C GLU A 391 20.08 -3.43 -2.72
N ALA A 392 19.62 -3.77 -3.92
CA ALA A 392 19.14 -2.81 -4.90
C ALA A 392 17.92 -2.01 -4.39
N ILE A 393 16.96 -2.65 -3.73
CA ILE A 393 15.78 -2.00 -3.15
C ILE A 393 16.18 -0.91 -2.14
N VAL A 394 17.17 -1.17 -1.30
CA VAL A 394 17.66 -0.16 -0.36
C VAL A 394 18.13 1.10 -1.10
N HIS A 395 18.89 0.95 -2.19
CA HIS A 395 19.35 2.09 -2.99
C HIS A 395 18.20 2.80 -3.72
N TYR A 396 17.21 2.07 -4.21
CA TYR A 396 16.01 2.64 -4.84
C TYR A 396 15.19 3.49 -3.86
N TYR A 397 15.02 3.01 -2.64
CA TYR A 397 14.29 3.77 -1.60
C TYR A 397 15.12 4.92 -1.02
N ASP A 398 16.46 4.82 -0.98
CA ASP A 398 17.34 5.96 -0.72
C ASP A 398 17.18 7.03 -1.82
N PHE A 399 17.17 6.63 -3.09
CA PHE A 399 16.93 7.55 -4.21
C PHE A 399 15.53 8.20 -4.10
N LEU A 400 14.48 7.40 -3.92
CA LEU A 400 13.12 7.91 -3.77
C LEU A 400 13.01 8.95 -2.66
N THR A 401 13.68 8.72 -1.53
CA THR A 401 13.64 9.59 -0.34
C THR A 401 14.50 10.84 -0.53
N ALA A 402 15.73 10.69 -1.00
CA ALA A 402 16.64 11.82 -1.21
C ALA A 402 16.10 12.83 -2.23
N TYR A 403 15.44 12.33 -3.29
CA TYR A 403 14.92 13.14 -4.39
C TYR A 403 13.41 13.35 -4.36
N GLN A 404 12.74 13.04 -3.25
CA GLN A 404 11.29 13.12 -3.11
C GLN A 404 10.68 14.46 -3.52
N ASN A 405 11.37 15.57 -3.27
CA ASN A 405 10.91 16.90 -3.65
C ASN A 405 10.77 17.07 -5.17
N TRP A 406 11.65 16.46 -5.95
CA TRP A 406 11.59 16.49 -7.41
C TRP A 406 10.66 15.42 -7.98
N LEU A 407 10.63 14.27 -7.35
CA LEU A 407 9.81 13.16 -7.81
C LEU A 407 8.31 13.40 -7.55
N ARG A 408 7.95 14.07 -6.45
CA ARG A 408 6.56 14.21 -5.98
C ARG A 408 6.13 15.63 -5.65
N GLY A 409 7.04 16.51 -5.27
CA GLY A 409 6.72 17.78 -4.62
C GLY A 409 6.09 18.85 -5.49
N THR A 410 6.12 18.72 -6.81
CA THR A 410 5.60 19.69 -7.75
C THR A 410 4.74 19.02 -8.80
N PRO A 411 3.62 19.61 -9.23
CA PRO A 411 2.84 19.09 -10.34
C PRO A 411 3.75 18.82 -11.53
N SER A 412 3.95 17.56 -11.86
CA SER A 412 4.79 17.18 -12.99
C SER A 412 4.11 17.66 -14.27
N ARG A 413 4.75 18.51 -15.02
CA ARG A 413 4.39 18.68 -16.42
C ARG A 413 4.76 17.37 -17.13
N HIS A 414 3.96 17.02 -18.11
CA HIS A 414 3.99 15.74 -18.84
C HIS A 414 5.39 15.17 -19.05
N ALA A 415 5.52 13.85 -18.94
CA ALA A 415 6.68 13.14 -19.42
C ALA A 415 6.89 13.51 -20.90
N PHE A 416 8.07 13.94 -21.24
CA PHE A 416 8.44 14.26 -22.61
C PHE A 416 9.63 13.42 -23.05
N THR A 417 9.77 13.29 -24.35
CA THR A 417 10.89 12.56 -24.94
C THR A 417 12.13 13.43 -24.94
N PRO A 418 13.18 13.12 -24.17
CA PRO A 418 14.46 13.78 -24.31
C PRO A 418 15.12 13.40 -25.63
N ARG A 419 15.98 14.27 -26.16
CA ARG A 419 16.86 13.89 -27.26
C ARG A 419 17.96 12.99 -26.71
N ILE A 420 17.98 11.75 -27.14
CA ILE A 420 18.98 10.75 -26.78
C ILE A 420 19.62 10.17 -28.04
N SER A 421 20.88 9.82 -27.96
CA SER A 421 21.60 9.16 -29.05
C SER A 421 22.58 8.14 -28.48
N THR A 422 22.92 7.16 -29.29
CA THR A 422 23.96 6.18 -28.98
C THR A 422 24.87 6.02 -30.20
N THR A 423 26.13 5.73 -29.95
CA THR A 423 27.11 5.33 -30.98
C THR A 423 27.22 3.82 -31.09
N SER A 424 26.59 3.06 -30.17
CA SER A 424 26.59 1.61 -30.20
C SER A 424 25.52 1.09 -31.15
N ALA A 425 25.90 0.20 -32.07
CA ALA A 425 24.98 -0.49 -32.96
C ALA A 425 24.11 -1.53 -32.25
N ASP A 426 24.56 -1.99 -31.09
CA ASP A 426 23.90 -3.04 -30.30
C ASP A 426 22.85 -2.49 -29.32
N VAL A 427 22.76 -1.15 -29.21
CA VAL A 427 21.82 -0.50 -28.28
C VAL A 427 20.66 0.12 -29.03
N GLN A 428 19.46 -0.40 -28.82
CA GLN A 428 18.24 0.22 -29.29
C GLN A 428 17.72 1.24 -28.27
N LEU A 429 17.59 2.49 -28.69
CA LEU A 429 17.00 3.55 -27.90
C LEU A 429 15.52 3.72 -28.26
N THR A 430 14.70 3.93 -27.26
CA THR A 430 13.26 4.20 -27.43
C THR A 430 12.80 5.28 -26.47
N THR A 431 11.58 5.71 -26.66
CA THR A 431 10.92 6.71 -25.85
C THR A 431 9.80 6.07 -25.06
N TRP A 432 9.19 6.82 -24.13
CA TRP A 432 8.02 6.33 -23.41
C TRP A 432 6.89 5.82 -24.35
N PRO A 433 6.22 4.70 -24.05
CA PRO A 433 6.44 3.80 -22.91
C PRO A 433 7.64 2.85 -23.08
N PRO A 434 8.14 2.20 -22.02
CA PRO A 434 9.22 1.22 -22.11
C PRO A 434 8.93 0.10 -23.10
N LYS A 435 9.95 -0.31 -23.84
CA LYS A 435 9.90 -1.40 -24.82
C LYS A 435 10.88 -2.49 -24.47
N ALA A 436 10.51 -3.73 -24.76
CA ALA A 436 11.41 -4.87 -24.64
C ALA A 436 12.67 -4.65 -25.48
N ASP A 437 13.78 -5.18 -25.01
CA ASP A 437 15.10 -5.17 -25.68
C ASP A 437 15.60 -3.77 -26.07
N ALA A 438 15.12 -2.72 -25.38
CA ALA A 438 15.50 -1.34 -25.66
C ALA A 438 15.74 -0.55 -24.36
N ILE A 439 16.61 0.45 -24.43
CA ILE A 439 16.75 1.46 -23.37
C ILE A 439 15.71 2.54 -23.60
N THR A 440 14.80 2.70 -22.66
CA THR A 440 13.79 3.75 -22.70
C THR A 440 14.25 4.98 -21.93
N ALA A 441 14.21 6.12 -22.57
CA ALA A 441 14.43 7.40 -21.93
C ALA A 441 13.17 8.25 -21.97
N PHE A 442 12.81 8.82 -20.83
CA PHE A 442 11.79 9.85 -20.71
C PHE A 442 12.22 10.89 -19.67
N ALA A 443 11.66 12.06 -19.75
CA ALA A 443 11.91 13.13 -18.80
C ALA A 443 10.60 13.76 -18.35
N LYS A 444 10.58 14.27 -17.13
CA LYS A 444 9.50 15.15 -16.66
C LYS A 444 10.08 16.48 -16.23
N GLN A 445 9.34 17.55 -16.46
CA GLN A 445 9.72 18.86 -15.99
C GLN A 445 9.13 19.07 -14.59
N VAL A 446 10.01 19.41 -13.67
CA VAL A 446 9.65 19.86 -12.32
C VAL A 446 9.83 21.37 -12.32
N GLY A 447 8.74 22.12 -11.98
CA GLY A 447 8.65 23.57 -12.08
C GLY A 447 9.55 24.34 -11.16
#